data_82c9b79f4635d4482441485e6118c941
#
_entry.id   82c9b79f4635d4482441485e6118c941
#
_cell.length_a   1.000
_cell.length_b   1.000
_cell.length_c   1.000
_cell.angle_alpha   90.00
_cell.angle_beta   90.00
_cell.angle_gamma   90.00
#
_symmetry.space_group_name_H-M   'P 1'
#
loop_
_entity.id
_entity.type
_entity.pdbx_description
1 polymer ?
#
loop_
_entity_poly.entity_id
_entity_poly.type
_entity_poly.pdbx_seq_one_letter_code
_entity_poly.pdbx_strand_id
1 'polypeptide(L)'
;MVKNIRKKIESLGGEVKLECKLTKLIVANKFVHGVSYEHKGESFDLETDTVIMAIGHSARDTVEMLYSLGVDIMQKPFSVGARIEHPQKLINEAQYGRFANHPKLGAADYKLACHGLHERGAYTFCMCPGGTVVAAASEKECVIVNGMSSLARDGENANSALLVGIEPKDFPSEH
;
A
#
# COMPACT_ATOMS: atom_id res chain seq x y z
N MET A 1 -11.95 -8.04 11.70
CA MET A 1 -10.65 -8.75 11.68
C MET A 1 -9.64 -8.05 12.61
N VAL A 2 -9.19 -6.83 12.36
CA VAL A 2 -8.14 -6.11 13.14
C VAL A 2 -8.42 -6.10 14.65
N LYS A 3 -9.63 -5.73 15.08
CA LYS A 3 -10.03 -5.72 16.49
C LYS A 3 -9.85 -7.10 17.18
N ASN A 4 -10.10 -8.19 16.47
CA ASN A 4 -9.95 -9.53 17.03
C ASN A 4 -8.48 -9.97 17.14
N ILE A 5 -7.63 -9.53 16.20
CA ILE A 5 -6.19 -9.76 16.27
C ILE A 5 -5.61 -9.07 17.49
N ARG A 6 -5.95 -7.78 17.72
CA ARG A 6 -5.50 -7.05 18.90
C ARG A 6 -5.90 -7.75 20.21
N LYS A 7 -7.17 -8.12 20.32
CA LYS A 7 -7.66 -8.85 21.50
C LYS A 7 -6.92 -10.17 21.72
N LYS A 8 -6.55 -10.86 20.62
CA LYS A 8 -5.79 -12.11 20.72
C LYS A 8 -4.37 -11.87 21.22
N ILE A 9 -3.68 -10.81 20.75
CA ILE A 9 -2.36 -10.42 21.23
C ILE A 9 -2.42 -10.16 22.74
N GLU A 10 -3.35 -9.32 23.17
CA GLU A 10 -3.55 -8.96 24.57
C GLU A 10 -3.87 -10.21 25.45
N SER A 11 -4.69 -11.13 24.94
CA SER A 11 -5.03 -12.39 25.65
C SER A 11 -3.87 -13.38 25.80
N LEU A 12 -2.83 -13.21 25.01
CA LEU A 12 -1.59 -14.00 25.07
C LEU A 12 -0.48 -13.32 25.89
N GLY A 13 -0.79 -12.21 26.57
CA GLY A 13 0.16 -11.46 27.37
C GLY A 13 0.96 -10.41 26.59
N GLY A 14 0.64 -10.20 25.31
CA GLY A 14 1.21 -9.11 24.52
C GLY A 14 0.59 -7.76 24.85
N GLU A 15 1.30 -6.69 24.54
CA GLU A 15 0.85 -5.32 24.75
C GLU A 15 0.68 -4.60 23.40
N VAL A 16 -0.37 -3.78 23.28
CA VAL A 16 -0.60 -2.91 22.13
C VAL A 16 -0.61 -1.46 22.60
N LYS A 17 0.44 -0.74 22.25
CA LYS A 17 0.59 0.69 22.54
C LYS A 17 0.07 1.50 21.38
N LEU A 18 -0.98 2.29 21.60
CA LEU A 18 -1.53 3.22 20.62
C LEU A 18 -0.90 4.60 20.80
N GLU A 19 -0.91 5.41 19.72
CA GLU A 19 -0.34 6.76 19.72
C GLU A 19 1.14 6.77 20.12
N CYS A 20 1.84 5.69 19.80
CA CYS A 20 3.28 5.55 20.00
C CYS A 20 4.01 5.62 18.67
N LYS A 21 4.96 6.52 18.56
CA LYS A 21 5.81 6.68 17.39
C LYS A 21 7.22 6.20 17.69
N LEU A 22 7.73 5.24 16.89
CA LEU A 22 9.13 4.86 16.95
C LEU A 22 10.00 6.04 16.53
N THR A 23 10.97 6.41 17.34
CA THR A 23 11.87 7.54 17.11
C THR A 23 13.32 7.12 16.90
N LYS A 24 13.72 5.98 17.48
CA LYS A 24 15.10 5.51 17.37
C LYS A 24 15.20 4.00 17.56
N LEU A 25 16.14 3.40 16.86
CA LEU A 25 16.65 2.05 17.14
C LEU A 25 17.91 2.17 18.00
N ILE A 26 17.94 1.50 19.16
CA ILE A 26 19.12 1.48 20.02
C ILE A 26 20.02 0.32 19.57
N VAL A 27 21.13 0.66 18.92
CA VAL A 27 22.06 -0.32 18.35
C VAL A 27 23.45 -0.12 18.96
N ALA A 28 24.08 -1.20 19.39
CA ALA A 28 25.47 -1.22 19.81
C ALA A 28 26.15 -2.50 19.30
N ASN A 29 27.39 -2.39 18.83
CA ASN A 29 28.15 -3.51 18.28
C ASN A 29 27.42 -4.30 17.18
N LYS A 30 26.62 -3.63 16.34
CA LYS A 30 25.77 -4.21 15.29
C LYS A 30 24.59 -5.05 15.79
N PHE A 31 24.27 -5.02 17.07
CA PHE A 31 23.11 -5.69 17.65
C PHE A 31 22.10 -4.67 18.14
N VAL A 32 20.83 -5.03 18.01
CA VAL A 32 19.71 -4.26 18.58
C VAL A 32 19.67 -4.51 20.08
N HIS A 33 19.57 -3.45 20.87
CA HIS A 33 19.41 -3.49 22.31
C HIS A 33 18.09 -2.88 22.79
N GLY A 34 17.36 -2.21 21.90
CA GLY A 34 16.08 -1.63 22.24
C GLY A 34 15.59 -0.66 21.18
N VAL A 35 14.51 -0.01 21.52
CA VAL A 35 13.89 1.07 20.73
C VAL A 35 13.54 2.25 21.65
N SER A 36 13.64 3.46 21.11
CA SER A 36 13.03 4.63 21.72
C SER A 36 11.72 4.95 20.97
N TYR A 37 10.70 5.29 21.72
CA TYR A 37 9.42 5.72 21.14
C TYR A 37 8.87 6.92 21.89
N GLU A 38 8.08 7.72 21.19
CA GLU A 38 7.34 8.84 21.74
C GLU A 38 5.89 8.45 21.97
N HIS A 39 5.35 8.79 23.12
CA HIS A 39 3.94 8.70 23.47
C HIS A 39 3.50 9.99 24.14
N LYS A 40 2.51 10.68 23.55
CA LYS A 40 1.97 11.95 24.05
C LYS A 40 3.00 13.03 24.34
N GLY A 41 4.07 13.11 23.54
CA GLY A 41 5.14 14.09 23.68
C GLY A 41 6.22 13.73 24.70
N GLU A 42 6.15 12.58 25.33
CA GLU A 42 7.18 12.04 26.21
C GLU A 42 7.93 10.90 25.52
N SER A 43 9.25 10.81 25.76
CA SER A 43 10.10 9.77 25.21
C SER A 43 10.29 8.62 26.18
N PHE A 44 10.23 7.40 25.68
CA PHE A 44 10.41 6.16 26.42
C PHE A 44 11.38 5.24 25.69
N ASP A 45 12.14 4.46 26.45
CA ASP A 45 12.97 3.39 25.93
C ASP A 45 12.37 2.03 26.29
N LEU A 46 12.48 1.08 25.37
CA LEU A 46 12.09 -0.31 25.56
C LEU A 46 13.26 -1.21 25.19
N GLU A 47 13.76 -1.96 26.15
CA GLU A 47 14.81 -2.94 25.92
C GLU A 47 14.27 -4.16 25.18
N THR A 48 14.93 -4.54 24.09
CA THR A 48 14.66 -5.74 23.29
C THR A 48 15.83 -6.05 22.38
N ASP A 49 16.07 -7.30 22.10
CA ASP A 49 17.07 -7.78 21.14
C ASP A 49 16.48 -8.01 19.73
N THR A 50 15.18 -7.94 19.58
CA THR A 50 14.49 -8.24 18.33
C THR A 50 13.42 -7.21 18.03
N VAL A 51 13.45 -6.65 16.83
CA VAL A 51 12.46 -5.68 16.34
C VAL A 51 11.95 -6.11 14.96
N ILE A 52 10.65 -6.20 14.81
CA ILE A 52 9.98 -6.45 13.54
C ILE A 52 9.42 -5.14 12.99
N MET A 53 9.95 -4.69 11.85
CA MET A 53 9.52 -3.46 11.19
C MET A 53 8.40 -3.77 10.20
N ALA A 54 7.18 -3.38 10.54
CA ALA A 54 5.99 -3.56 9.72
C ALA A 54 5.24 -2.23 9.49
N ILE A 55 5.98 -1.19 9.15
CA ILE A 55 5.58 0.23 9.15
C ILE A 55 4.89 0.69 7.85
N GLY A 56 4.84 -0.17 6.82
CA GLY A 56 4.32 0.21 5.51
C GLY A 56 5.26 1.15 4.74
N HIS A 57 4.79 1.64 3.59
CA HIS A 57 5.60 2.42 2.66
C HIS A 57 5.66 3.93 2.97
N SER A 58 4.80 4.44 3.85
CA SER A 58 4.66 5.88 4.12
C SER A 58 5.51 6.39 5.29
N ALA A 59 6.18 5.49 6.03
CA ALA A 59 7.02 5.84 7.18
C ALA A 59 8.45 6.24 6.73
N ARG A 60 8.57 7.30 5.94
CA ARG A 60 9.85 7.73 5.36
C ARG A 60 10.84 8.16 6.41
N ASP A 61 10.40 8.88 7.43
CA ASP A 61 11.19 9.29 8.59
C ASP A 61 11.85 8.09 9.30
N THR A 62 11.14 6.97 9.41
CA THR A 62 11.71 5.73 9.97
C THR A 62 12.73 5.10 9.02
N VAL A 63 12.48 5.12 7.70
CA VAL A 63 13.43 4.62 6.71
C VAL A 63 14.71 5.46 6.72
N GLU A 64 14.61 6.79 6.76
CA GLU A 64 15.74 7.71 6.89
C GLU A 64 16.53 7.47 8.17
N MET A 65 15.85 7.25 9.28
CA MET A 65 16.49 6.89 10.56
C MET A 65 17.30 5.59 10.44
N LEU A 66 16.72 4.55 9.83
CA LEU A 66 17.42 3.27 9.62
C LEU A 66 18.63 3.43 8.70
N TYR A 67 18.50 4.20 7.62
CA TYR A 67 19.61 4.51 6.73
C TYR A 67 20.75 5.24 7.45
N SER A 68 20.44 6.22 8.28
CA SER A 68 21.41 6.97 9.06
C SER A 68 22.14 6.11 10.11
N LEU A 69 21.55 5.00 10.53
CA LEU A 69 22.18 4.00 11.41
C LEU A 69 23.06 2.99 10.68
N GLY A 70 23.17 3.11 9.35
CA GLY A 70 23.99 2.20 8.53
C GLY A 70 23.32 0.84 8.28
N VAL A 71 22.00 0.76 8.37
CA VAL A 71 21.25 -0.42 7.96
C VAL A 71 21.28 -0.51 6.43
N ASP A 72 21.64 -1.67 5.89
CA ASP A 72 21.66 -1.90 4.45
C ASP A 72 20.27 -1.80 3.86
N ILE A 73 20.06 -0.84 2.97
CA ILE A 73 18.81 -0.61 2.26
C ILE A 73 19.07 -0.77 0.76
N MET A 74 18.31 -1.63 0.10
CA MET A 74 18.42 -1.88 -1.33
C MET A 74 17.19 -1.36 -2.06
N GLN A 75 17.41 -0.72 -3.20
CA GLN A 75 16.36 -0.37 -4.13
C GLN A 75 15.76 -1.64 -4.74
N LYS A 76 14.45 -1.68 -4.91
CA LYS A 76 13.73 -2.78 -5.54
C LYS A 76 12.87 -2.29 -6.70
N PRO A 77 12.67 -3.12 -7.72
CA PRO A 77 11.68 -2.84 -8.76
C PRO A 77 10.29 -2.64 -8.15
N PHE A 78 9.53 -1.72 -8.72
CA PHE A 78 8.12 -1.52 -8.39
C PHE A 78 7.35 -1.07 -9.64
N SER A 79 6.08 -0.77 -9.51
CA SER A 79 5.27 -0.35 -10.65
C SER A 79 4.61 0.98 -10.39
N VAL A 80 4.60 1.82 -11.40
CA VAL A 80 3.94 3.13 -11.39
C VAL A 80 2.98 3.25 -12.56
N GLY A 81 2.02 4.14 -12.44
CA GLY A 81 1.09 4.43 -13.53
C GLY A 81 -0.01 5.39 -13.10
N ALA A 82 -1.05 5.44 -13.90
CA ALA A 82 -2.21 6.26 -13.64
C ALA A 82 -3.43 5.38 -13.34
N ARG A 83 -4.37 5.92 -12.58
CA ARG A 83 -5.69 5.29 -12.41
C ARG A 83 -6.64 5.88 -13.44
N ILE A 84 -7.31 5.00 -14.18
CA ILE A 84 -8.33 5.34 -15.16
C ILE A 84 -9.71 5.03 -14.58
N GLU A 85 -10.66 5.89 -14.87
CA GLU A 85 -12.07 5.73 -14.52
C GLU A 85 -12.90 5.67 -15.80
N HIS A 86 -13.91 4.84 -15.82
CA HIS A 86 -14.81 4.64 -16.95
C HIS A 86 -16.18 4.13 -16.48
N PRO A 87 -17.25 4.25 -17.30
CA PRO A 87 -18.55 3.72 -16.93
C PRO A 87 -18.53 2.21 -16.67
N GLN A 88 -19.14 1.76 -15.57
CA GLN A 88 -19.29 0.34 -15.26
C GLN A 88 -20.06 -0.40 -16.35
N LYS A 89 -21.06 0.27 -16.95
CA LYS A 89 -21.86 -0.27 -18.06
C LYS A 89 -20.99 -0.77 -19.21
N LEU A 90 -19.94 -0.04 -19.57
CA LEU A 90 -18.99 -0.43 -20.63
C LEU A 90 -18.41 -1.81 -20.37
N ILE A 91 -18.03 -2.07 -19.13
CA ILE A 91 -17.41 -3.34 -18.75
C ILE A 91 -18.45 -4.46 -18.68
N ASN A 92 -19.63 -4.17 -18.13
CA ASN A 92 -20.74 -5.15 -18.12
C ASN A 92 -21.10 -5.60 -19.54
N GLU A 93 -21.21 -4.67 -20.48
CA GLU A 93 -21.53 -4.98 -21.87
C GLU A 93 -20.40 -5.77 -22.56
N ALA A 94 -19.14 -5.41 -22.30
CA ALA A 94 -18.00 -6.12 -22.85
C ALA A 94 -17.86 -7.56 -22.32
N GLN A 95 -18.15 -7.79 -21.04
CA GLN A 95 -18.01 -9.10 -20.38
C GLN A 95 -19.24 -9.98 -20.55
N TYR A 96 -20.43 -9.42 -20.45
CA TYR A 96 -21.68 -10.19 -20.39
C TYR A 96 -22.53 -10.10 -21.67
N GLY A 97 -22.18 -9.19 -22.58
CA GLY A 97 -22.93 -8.98 -23.82
C GLY A 97 -24.43 -8.74 -23.57
N ARG A 98 -25.30 -9.54 -24.19
CA ARG A 98 -26.76 -9.44 -24.03
C ARG A 98 -27.26 -9.64 -22.60
N PHE A 99 -26.44 -10.18 -21.71
CA PHE A 99 -26.81 -10.43 -20.32
C PHE A 99 -26.31 -9.35 -19.35
N ALA A 100 -25.77 -8.22 -19.85
CA ALA A 100 -25.21 -7.14 -19.05
C ALA A 100 -26.14 -6.60 -17.94
N ASN A 101 -27.44 -6.66 -18.18
CA ASN A 101 -28.48 -6.20 -17.23
C ASN A 101 -29.16 -7.36 -16.47
N HIS A 102 -28.59 -8.56 -16.48
CA HIS A 102 -29.21 -9.69 -15.81
C HIS A 102 -29.11 -9.56 -14.28
N PRO A 103 -30.22 -9.64 -13.52
CA PRO A 103 -30.26 -9.28 -12.10
C PRO A 103 -29.41 -10.20 -11.19
N LYS A 104 -29.00 -11.37 -11.67
CA LYS A 104 -28.12 -12.29 -10.93
C LYS A 104 -26.64 -12.07 -11.24
N LEU A 105 -26.29 -11.23 -12.21
CA LEU A 105 -24.91 -10.85 -12.50
C LEU A 105 -24.60 -9.55 -11.76
N GLY A 106 -23.50 -9.52 -11.05
CA GLY A 106 -23.00 -8.31 -10.42
C GLY A 106 -22.22 -7.44 -11.39
N ALA A 107 -21.63 -6.37 -10.90
CA ALA A 107 -20.74 -5.54 -11.68
C ALA A 107 -19.55 -6.37 -12.19
N ALA A 108 -19.32 -6.34 -13.49
CA ALA A 108 -18.22 -7.04 -14.14
C ALA A 108 -16.88 -6.40 -13.76
N ASP A 109 -15.84 -7.22 -13.74
CA ASP A 109 -14.47 -6.80 -13.55
C ASP A 109 -13.57 -7.23 -14.71
N TYR A 110 -12.33 -6.78 -14.71
CA TYR A 110 -11.31 -7.21 -15.67
C TYR A 110 -9.92 -7.24 -15.05
N LYS A 111 -9.09 -8.07 -15.64
CA LYS A 111 -7.65 -8.11 -15.39
C LYS A 111 -6.94 -8.23 -16.73
N LEU A 112 -6.21 -7.21 -17.13
CA LEU A 112 -5.57 -7.12 -18.42
C LEU A 112 -4.06 -7.00 -18.23
N ALA A 113 -3.31 -7.60 -19.15
CA ALA A 113 -1.86 -7.44 -19.27
C ALA A 113 -1.48 -7.36 -20.75
N CYS A 114 -0.55 -6.49 -21.07
CA CYS A 114 0.02 -6.35 -22.39
C CYS A 114 1.53 -6.47 -22.29
N HIS A 115 2.12 -7.32 -23.13
CA HIS A 115 3.56 -7.52 -23.20
C HIS A 115 4.09 -6.99 -24.54
N GLY A 116 5.33 -6.50 -24.53
CA GLY A 116 6.03 -6.12 -25.76
C GLY A 116 5.84 -4.68 -26.23
N LEU A 117 5.19 -3.82 -25.48
CA LEU A 117 5.21 -2.38 -25.73
C LEU A 117 6.48 -1.78 -25.13
N HIS A 118 7.39 -1.31 -25.99
CA HIS A 118 8.65 -0.66 -25.58
C HIS A 118 9.46 -1.45 -24.54
N GLU A 119 9.59 -2.78 -24.73
CA GLU A 119 10.33 -3.70 -23.85
C GLU A 119 9.76 -3.85 -22.42
N ARG A 120 8.66 -3.17 -22.09
CA ARG A 120 8.00 -3.25 -20.79
C ARG A 120 6.57 -3.75 -20.93
N GLY A 121 6.15 -4.55 -19.95
CA GLY A 121 4.75 -4.92 -19.81
C GLY A 121 3.96 -3.82 -19.14
N ALA A 122 2.72 -3.63 -19.60
CA ALA A 122 1.72 -2.83 -18.90
C ALA A 122 0.59 -3.75 -18.44
N TYR A 123 0.02 -3.47 -17.27
CA TYR A 123 -1.04 -4.29 -16.72
C TYR A 123 -2.01 -3.48 -15.86
N THR A 124 -3.23 -3.99 -15.76
CA THR A 124 -4.23 -3.41 -14.87
C THR A 124 -4.08 -3.96 -13.45
N PHE A 125 -4.30 -3.12 -12.46
CA PHE A 125 -4.17 -3.49 -11.07
C PHE A 125 -5.30 -2.88 -10.22
N CYS A 126 -5.78 -3.65 -9.24
CA CYS A 126 -6.80 -3.20 -8.30
C CYS A 126 -8.03 -2.58 -8.99
N MET A 127 -8.58 -3.29 -9.98
CA MET A 127 -9.84 -2.89 -10.61
C MET A 127 -10.95 -2.88 -9.56
N CYS A 128 -11.71 -1.78 -9.53
CA CYS A 128 -12.78 -1.53 -8.58
C CYS A 128 -14.12 -1.39 -9.32
N PRO A 129 -14.90 -2.48 -9.44
CA PRO A 129 -16.21 -2.44 -10.07
C PRO A 129 -17.18 -1.59 -9.27
N GLY A 130 -18.01 -0.79 -9.94
CA GLY A 130 -18.97 0.11 -9.31
C GLY A 130 -18.32 1.01 -8.26
N GLY A 131 -17.10 1.47 -8.51
CA GLY A 131 -16.28 2.16 -7.54
C GLY A 131 -15.82 3.53 -7.99
N THR A 132 -15.20 4.24 -7.06
CA THR A 132 -14.68 5.60 -7.25
C THR A 132 -13.17 5.66 -7.01
N VAL A 133 -12.52 6.65 -7.61
CA VAL A 133 -11.15 7.01 -7.30
C VAL A 133 -11.12 7.84 -6.03
N VAL A 134 -10.23 7.51 -5.10
CA VAL A 134 -10.09 8.20 -3.83
C VAL A 134 -8.65 8.69 -3.63
N ALA A 135 -8.49 9.86 -3.01
CA ALA A 135 -7.19 10.37 -2.63
C ALA A 135 -6.56 9.48 -1.55
N ALA A 136 -5.27 9.19 -1.71
CA ALA A 136 -4.50 8.31 -0.82
C ALA A 136 -3.09 8.84 -0.56
N ALA A 137 -2.82 10.11 -0.85
CA ALA A 137 -1.52 10.71 -0.58
C ALA A 137 -1.26 10.77 0.93
N SER A 138 -0.09 10.31 1.33
CA SER A 138 0.41 10.39 2.71
C SER A 138 1.41 11.52 2.90
N GLU A 139 1.78 12.20 1.83
CA GLU A 139 2.74 13.29 1.83
C GLU A 139 2.11 14.57 1.32
N LYS A 140 2.58 15.68 1.87
CA LYS A 140 2.16 17.01 1.46
C LYS A 140 2.59 17.27 0.02
N GLU A 141 1.71 17.87 -0.77
CA GLU A 141 1.96 18.21 -2.19
C GLU A 141 2.16 17.00 -3.13
N CYS A 142 1.93 15.79 -2.66
CA CYS A 142 1.96 14.58 -3.48
C CYS A 142 0.56 14.13 -3.89
N VAL A 143 0.46 13.57 -5.10
CA VAL A 143 -0.78 13.00 -5.64
C VAL A 143 -0.62 11.48 -5.75
N ILE A 144 -1.29 10.76 -4.85
CA ILE A 144 -1.44 9.31 -4.92
C ILE A 144 -2.93 9.00 -4.79
N VAL A 145 -3.40 8.04 -5.57
CA VAL A 145 -4.82 7.65 -5.59
C VAL A 145 -4.97 6.14 -5.43
N ASN A 146 -6.07 5.76 -4.82
CA ASN A 146 -6.57 4.39 -4.79
C ASN A 146 -7.95 4.31 -5.43
N GLY A 147 -8.42 3.07 -5.69
CA GLY A 147 -9.80 2.81 -6.04
C GLY A 147 -10.53 2.15 -4.87
N MET A 148 -11.79 2.45 -4.72
CA MET A 148 -12.67 1.88 -3.72
C MET A 148 -14.02 1.54 -4.32
N SER A 149 -14.52 0.34 -4.01
CA SER A 149 -15.91 -0.04 -4.30
C SER A 149 -16.70 -0.13 -3.00
N SER A 150 -17.98 0.23 -3.05
CA SER A 150 -18.93 -0.15 -2.01
C SER A 150 -19.09 -1.67 -1.96
N LEU A 151 -19.66 -2.20 -0.89
CA LEU A 151 -19.99 -3.62 -0.80
C LEU A 151 -20.95 -4.07 -1.92
N ALA A 152 -21.90 -3.20 -2.28
CA ALA A 152 -22.87 -3.47 -3.33
C ALA A 152 -22.28 -3.42 -4.75
N ARG A 153 -21.16 -2.72 -4.95
CA ARG A 153 -20.51 -2.51 -6.25
C ARG A 153 -21.44 -1.92 -7.31
N ASP A 154 -22.33 -1.03 -6.88
CA ASP A 154 -23.45 -0.47 -7.63
C ASP A 154 -23.23 0.98 -8.11
N GLY A 155 -22.01 1.46 -8.01
CA GLY A 155 -21.62 2.77 -8.53
C GLY A 155 -21.69 2.83 -10.06
N GLU A 156 -21.93 4.02 -10.59
CA GLU A 156 -22.02 4.29 -12.03
C GLU A 156 -20.72 3.98 -12.77
N ASN A 157 -19.60 4.26 -12.13
CA ASN A 157 -18.26 4.07 -12.69
C ASN A 157 -17.55 2.85 -12.12
N ALA A 158 -16.54 2.43 -12.84
CA ALA A 158 -15.50 1.53 -12.40
C ALA A 158 -14.13 2.20 -12.62
N ASN A 159 -13.11 1.74 -11.94
CA ASN A 159 -11.76 2.24 -12.15
C ASN A 159 -10.71 1.16 -11.97
N SER A 160 -9.54 1.37 -12.56
CA SER A 160 -8.38 0.50 -12.41
C SER A 160 -7.09 1.29 -12.55
N ALA A 161 -6.06 0.91 -11.85
CA ALA A 161 -4.73 1.38 -12.18
C ALA A 161 -4.25 0.70 -13.47
N LEU A 162 -3.55 1.46 -14.32
CA LEU A 162 -2.75 0.97 -15.44
C LEU A 162 -1.28 1.22 -15.08
N LEU A 163 -0.54 0.15 -14.88
CA LEU A 163 0.79 0.17 -14.30
C LEU A 163 1.84 -0.36 -15.27
N VAL A 164 3.03 0.21 -15.16
CA VAL A 164 4.25 -0.25 -15.85
C VAL A 164 5.32 -0.52 -14.80
N GLY A 165 6.07 -1.60 -14.96
CA GLY A 165 7.20 -1.93 -14.10
C GLY A 165 8.35 -0.95 -14.32
N ILE A 166 8.97 -0.51 -13.23
CA ILE A 166 10.20 0.29 -13.21
C ILE A 166 11.26 -0.39 -12.36
N GLU A 167 12.51 -0.18 -12.74
CA GLU A 167 13.67 -0.79 -12.12
C GLU A 167 14.61 0.28 -11.56
N PRO A 168 15.52 -0.06 -10.63
CA PRO A 168 16.49 0.90 -10.09
C PRO A 168 17.28 1.68 -11.15
N LYS A 169 17.59 1.04 -12.28
CA LYS A 169 18.29 1.68 -13.42
C LYS A 169 17.51 2.82 -14.10
N ASP A 170 16.20 2.93 -13.84
CA ASP A 170 15.36 4.00 -14.40
C ASP A 170 15.48 5.31 -13.61
N PHE A 171 16.18 5.28 -12.50
CA PHE A 171 16.46 6.44 -11.67
C PHE A 171 17.91 6.88 -11.81
N PRO A 172 18.19 8.18 -11.66
CA PRO A 172 19.58 8.64 -11.58
C PRO A 172 20.35 7.90 -10.49
N SER A 173 21.62 7.60 -10.75
CA SER A 173 22.50 6.86 -9.83
C SER A 173 22.92 7.61 -8.56
N GLU A 174 22.39 8.81 -8.33
CA GLU A 174 22.80 9.72 -7.24
C GLU A 174 21.77 9.81 -6.10
N HIS A 175 21.02 8.74 -5.83
CA HIS A 175 20.13 8.72 -4.65
C HIS A 175 20.23 7.39 -3.91
#